data_c9b5b7214eb8270e4994e37f505b8340
#
_entry.id   c9b5b7214eb8270e4994e37f505b8340
#
_cell.length_a   1.000
_cell.length_b   1.000
_cell.length_c   1.000
_cell.angle_alpha   90.00
_cell.angle_beta   90.00
_cell.angle_gamma   90.00
#
_symmetry.space_group_name_H-M   'P 1'
#
loop_
_entity.id
_entity.type
_entity.pdbx_description
1 polymer ?
#
loop_
_entity_poly.entity_id
_entity_poly.type
_entity_poly.pdbx_seq_one_letter_code
_entity_poly.pdbx_strand_id
1 'polypeptide(L)'
;MPANPTVEEIRTLLVLGASGDLAGRLLLPGLGRLLAHGRAPDLRLVGAGIDDWGQEQWSARLREVFAVAPSIEVASWEDFAPAGGEEPGADTLRRLERDSVYLQADVARAEDLRRALEACTPPVAVYFALPPAVTEKACLALEEIGVPDGTRLVMEKPFGTDAASARRLNEVVARLVPEERVHRVDHFLGKSTVLNVLGLRFANRIFEPVWNASHIARVDIVYDESLGLEGRARYYDTSGALRDMIESHLLHVLALMAMEAPATLGERDVRDRIAEVLRATRAGEPERHSRRARYGAGRIGSRELPAYADEAGVSPERGTETLAEVTFFVDNWRWSGVPFRLRSGKGIGAARKEAVITFQHVPHLPDGLTGPSHPARLRLGMGPEALDLEIDINGSGDPWELDRVALSATFGQGELPAYGEVLAGVLESDPLLSVRGDVAEECWRIVTPVLDAWRDGRVPLEEYPAGSSGPGDPQDVR
;
A
#
# COMPACT_ATOMS: atom_id res chain seq x y z
N MET A 1 4.80 5.33 -26.80
CA MET A 1 5.77 4.30 -26.40
C MET A 1 5.86 3.28 -27.50
N PRO A 2 7.03 2.76 -27.94
CA PRO A 2 7.07 1.63 -28.85
C PRO A 2 6.46 0.42 -28.13
N ALA A 3 5.50 -0.23 -28.75
CA ALA A 3 4.88 -1.44 -28.26
C ALA A 3 5.98 -2.48 -27.96
N ASN A 4 6.01 -2.97 -26.73
CA ASN A 4 6.86 -4.08 -26.32
C ASN A 4 6.42 -5.31 -27.12
N PRO A 5 7.32 -6.12 -27.72
CA PRO A 5 6.91 -7.21 -28.56
C PRO A 5 6.13 -8.26 -27.76
N THR A 6 4.87 -8.46 -28.13
CA THR A 6 3.98 -9.57 -27.75
C THR A 6 3.85 -9.87 -26.26
N VAL A 7 3.39 -8.90 -25.45
CA VAL A 7 2.79 -9.21 -24.16
C VAL A 7 1.43 -9.84 -24.43
N GLU A 8 1.27 -11.11 -24.15
CA GLU A 8 -0.02 -11.79 -24.30
C GLU A 8 -1.01 -11.23 -23.27
N GLU A 9 -2.06 -10.61 -23.74
CA GLU A 9 -3.13 -10.03 -22.94
C GLU A 9 -3.86 -11.11 -22.13
N ILE A 10 -4.11 -10.90 -20.84
CA ILE A 10 -4.81 -11.86 -19.99
C ILE A 10 -6.25 -12.04 -20.47
N ARG A 11 -6.64 -13.28 -20.72
CA ARG A 11 -7.99 -13.63 -21.19
C ARG A 11 -8.92 -14.04 -20.08
N THR A 12 -8.39 -14.64 -19.00
CA THR A 12 -9.21 -15.05 -17.85
C THR A 12 -8.61 -14.57 -16.55
N LEU A 13 -9.43 -13.95 -15.71
CA LEU A 13 -9.15 -13.72 -14.31
C LEU A 13 -9.82 -14.84 -13.49
N LEU A 14 -9.00 -15.73 -12.91
CA LEU A 14 -9.43 -16.76 -11.98
C LEU A 14 -9.26 -16.23 -10.55
N VAL A 15 -10.36 -16.07 -9.82
CA VAL A 15 -10.34 -15.57 -8.45
C VAL A 15 -10.52 -16.74 -7.47
N LEU A 16 -9.46 -17.09 -6.75
CA LEU A 16 -9.50 -18.07 -5.67
C LEU A 16 -9.94 -17.35 -4.39
N GLY A 17 -11.01 -17.82 -3.75
CA GLY A 17 -11.68 -17.14 -2.63
C GLY A 17 -12.69 -16.08 -3.09
N ALA A 18 -13.34 -16.31 -4.24
CA ALA A 18 -14.24 -15.36 -4.88
C ALA A 18 -15.48 -15.00 -4.06
N SER A 19 -15.92 -15.87 -3.15
CA SER A 19 -17.02 -15.62 -2.22
C SER A 19 -16.60 -14.85 -0.96
N GLY A 20 -15.30 -14.64 -0.76
CA GLY A 20 -14.75 -14.00 0.42
C GLY A 20 -14.93 -12.48 0.46
N ASP A 21 -14.68 -11.90 1.65
CA ASP A 21 -14.81 -10.47 1.93
C ASP A 21 -13.89 -9.61 1.05
N LEU A 22 -12.62 -10.02 0.88
CA LEU A 22 -11.65 -9.28 0.07
C LEU A 22 -12.07 -9.18 -1.40
N ALA A 23 -12.53 -10.30 -1.98
CA ALA A 23 -13.03 -10.31 -3.36
C ALA A 23 -14.22 -9.34 -3.52
N GLY A 24 -15.20 -9.40 -2.60
CA GLY A 24 -16.41 -8.58 -2.70
C GLY A 24 -16.22 -7.11 -2.38
N ARG A 25 -15.30 -6.75 -1.50
CA ARG A 25 -15.12 -5.36 -1.03
C ARG A 25 -14.07 -4.57 -1.80
N LEU A 26 -13.07 -5.22 -2.35
CA LEU A 26 -11.92 -4.54 -2.96
C LEU A 26 -11.68 -4.97 -4.42
N LEU A 27 -11.52 -6.28 -4.66
CA LEU A 27 -11.12 -6.78 -5.97
C LEU A 27 -12.20 -6.56 -7.04
N LEU A 28 -13.41 -7.06 -6.80
CA LEU A 28 -14.49 -6.97 -7.79
C LEU A 28 -14.96 -5.53 -8.03
N PRO A 29 -15.07 -4.63 -7.02
CA PRO A 29 -15.30 -3.20 -7.27
C PRO A 29 -14.21 -2.56 -8.12
N GLY A 30 -12.93 -2.83 -7.81
CA GLY A 30 -11.80 -2.35 -8.60
C GLY A 30 -11.84 -2.83 -10.05
N LEU A 31 -12.17 -4.11 -10.25
CA LEU A 31 -12.38 -4.69 -11.58
C LEU A 31 -13.54 -4.01 -12.31
N GLY A 32 -14.67 -3.80 -11.62
CA GLY A 32 -15.83 -3.12 -12.19
C GLY A 32 -15.48 -1.72 -12.73
N ARG A 33 -14.69 -0.96 -11.98
CA ARG A 33 -14.21 0.36 -12.41
C ARG A 33 -13.31 0.28 -13.63
N LEU A 34 -12.33 -0.61 -13.62
CA LEU A 34 -11.43 -0.81 -14.75
C LEU A 34 -12.20 -1.14 -16.05
N LEU A 35 -13.16 -2.04 -15.95
CA LEU A 35 -14.00 -2.43 -17.09
C LEU A 35 -14.94 -1.29 -17.55
N ALA A 36 -15.47 -0.50 -16.61
CA ALA A 36 -16.28 0.67 -16.93
C ALA A 36 -15.51 1.73 -17.73
N HIS A 37 -14.19 1.82 -17.53
CA HIS A 37 -13.30 2.67 -18.35
C HIS A 37 -12.90 2.03 -19.69
N GLY A 38 -13.53 0.92 -20.08
CA GLY A 38 -13.29 0.25 -21.36
C GLY A 38 -11.98 -0.52 -21.45
N ARG A 39 -11.29 -0.75 -20.31
CA ARG A 39 -10.09 -1.60 -20.27
C ARG A 39 -10.47 -3.08 -20.22
N ALA A 40 -9.63 -3.94 -20.82
CA ALA A 40 -9.81 -5.40 -20.87
C ALA A 40 -11.23 -5.85 -21.32
N PRO A 41 -11.75 -5.36 -22.46
CA PRO A 41 -13.13 -5.60 -22.89
C PRO A 41 -13.46 -7.08 -23.07
N ASP A 42 -12.49 -7.95 -23.37
CA ASP A 42 -12.68 -9.38 -23.65
C ASP A 42 -12.36 -10.30 -22.48
N LEU A 43 -12.15 -9.73 -21.28
CA LEU A 43 -11.85 -10.49 -20.08
C LEU A 43 -12.99 -11.44 -19.70
N ARG A 44 -12.62 -12.67 -19.32
CA ARG A 44 -13.50 -13.66 -18.68
C ARG A 44 -13.22 -13.69 -17.17
N LEU A 45 -14.26 -13.94 -16.37
CA LEU A 45 -14.13 -14.06 -14.93
C LEU A 45 -14.56 -15.47 -14.51
N VAL A 46 -13.68 -16.14 -13.77
CA VAL A 46 -13.98 -17.42 -13.11
C VAL A 46 -13.76 -17.24 -11.61
N GLY A 47 -14.80 -17.46 -10.81
CA GLY A 47 -14.72 -17.47 -9.35
C GLY A 47 -14.60 -18.89 -8.83
N ALA A 48 -13.75 -19.12 -7.82
CA ALA A 48 -13.65 -20.38 -7.10
C ALA A 48 -13.64 -20.12 -5.59
N GLY A 49 -14.41 -20.91 -4.83
CA GLY A 49 -14.49 -20.76 -3.37
C GLY A 49 -15.18 -21.94 -2.71
N ILE A 50 -15.12 -22.00 -1.38
CA ILE A 50 -15.67 -23.10 -0.60
C ILE A 50 -17.20 -23.07 -0.44
N ASP A 51 -17.79 -21.89 -0.62
CA ASP A 51 -19.23 -21.70 -0.44
C ASP A 51 -20.00 -22.39 -1.57
N ASP A 52 -21.13 -23.00 -1.21
CA ASP A 52 -22.01 -23.66 -2.15
C ASP A 52 -22.94 -22.64 -2.84
N TRP A 53 -22.33 -21.84 -3.73
CA TRP A 53 -23.07 -20.86 -4.53
C TRP A 53 -23.44 -21.43 -5.89
N GLY A 54 -24.71 -21.28 -6.25
CA GLY A 54 -25.14 -21.47 -7.63
C GLY A 54 -24.82 -20.26 -8.50
N GLN A 55 -24.96 -20.43 -9.81
CA GLN A 55 -24.73 -19.35 -10.79
C GLN A 55 -25.57 -18.08 -10.50
N GLU A 56 -26.81 -18.25 -10.04
CA GLU A 56 -27.69 -17.12 -9.74
C GLU A 56 -27.16 -16.27 -8.58
N GLN A 57 -26.67 -16.91 -7.51
CA GLN A 57 -26.08 -16.22 -6.36
C GLN A 57 -24.80 -15.48 -6.74
N TRP A 58 -23.96 -16.10 -7.58
CA TRP A 58 -22.76 -15.48 -8.11
C TRP A 58 -23.08 -14.25 -8.98
N SER A 59 -24.00 -14.39 -9.95
CA SER A 59 -24.42 -13.26 -10.78
C SER A 59 -25.06 -12.15 -9.96
N ALA A 60 -25.85 -12.48 -8.92
CA ALA A 60 -26.42 -11.51 -8.00
C ALA A 60 -25.32 -10.75 -7.25
N ARG A 61 -24.28 -11.45 -6.78
CA ARG A 61 -23.11 -10.84 -6.12
C ARG A 61 -22.39 -9.87 -7.05
N LEU A 62 -22.15 -10.26 -8.30
CA LEU A 62 -21.49 -9.36 -9.27
C LEU A 62 -22.35 -8.12 -9.56
N ARG A 63 -23.67 -8.26 -9.72
CA ARG A 63 -24.59 -7.14 -9.90
C ARG A 63 -24.54 -6.17 -8.72
N GLU A 64 -24.59 -6.70 -7.50
CA GLU A 64 -24.50 -5.91 -6.28
C GLU A 64 -23.20 -5.09 -6.28
N VAL A 65 -22.06 -5.77 -6.50
CA VAL A 65 -20.75 -5.16 -6.43
C VAL A 65 -20.52 -4.13 -7.53
N PHE A 66 -20.93 -4.43 -8.76
CA PHE A 66 -20.78 -3.51 -9.90
C PHE A 66 -21.75 -2.32 -9.82
N ALA A 67 -22.94 -2.50 -9.23
CA ALA A 67 -23.89 -1.40 -9.01
C ALA A 67 -23.42 -0.43 -7.90
N VAL A 68 -22.70 -0.92 -6.89
CA VAL A 68 -22.22 -0.14 -5.75
C VAL A 68 -20.86 0.54 -6.07
N ALA A 69 -20.23 0.17 -7.18
CA ALA A 69 -18.96 0.78 -7.61
C ALA A 69 -18.92 2.34 -7.64
N PRO A 70 -20.04 3.08 -7.73
CA PRO A 70 -20.08 4.52 -7.56
C PRO A 70 -20.07 5.04 -6.12
N SER A 71 -20.37 4.24 -5.09
CA SER A 71 -20.75 4.74 -3.77
C SER A 71 -20.09 4.13 -2.53
N ILE A 72 -19.07 3.27 -2.66
CA ILE A 72 -18.43 2.72 -1.47
C ILE A 72 -17.40 3.71 -0.92
N GLU A 73 -17.73 4.31 0.22
CA GLU A 73 -16.81 4.90 1.20
C GLU A 73 -15.91 3.81 1.79
N VAL A 74 -14.90 3.38 1.05
CA VAL A 74 -13.66 2.87 1.65
C VAL A 74 -12.87 4.11 2.02
N ALA A 75 -12.25 4.18 3.20
CA ALA A 75 -11.60 5.37 3.80
C ALA A 75 -10.49 6.05 2.95
N SER A 76 -10.49 5.89 1.66
CA SER A 76 -9.68 6.55 0.64
C SER A 76 -10.43 6.78 -0.69
N TRP A 77 -11.77 6.70 -0.71
CA TRP A 77 -12.60 6.74 -1.94
C TRP A 77 -13.53 7.97 -1.98
N GLU A 78 -13.34 8.93 -1.09
CA GLU A 78 -14.28 10.05 -0.86
C GLU A 78 -14.51 11.00 -2.05
N ASP A 79 -13.84 10.81 -3.21
CA ASP A 79 -13.81 11.86 -4.25
C ASP A 79 -14.22 11.42 -5.67
N PHE A 80 -14.85 10.25 -5.86
CA PHE A 80 -15.28 9.83 -7.19
C PHE A 80 -16.81 9.94 -7.39
N ALA A 81 -17.30 11.13 -7.81
CA ALA A 81 -18.60 11.26 -8.45
C ALA A 81 -18.44 11.06 -9.98
N PRO A 82 -19.22 10.17 -10.65
CA PRO A 82 -19.19 10.05 -12.10
C PRO A 82 -19.78 11.30 -12.73
N ALA A 83 -19.10 11.88 -13.71
CA ALA A 83 -19.71 12.82 -14.64
C ALA A 83 -20.80 12.06 -15.43
N GLY A 84 -22.04 12.54 -15.38
CA GLY A 84 -23.19 11.87 -15.99
C GLY A 84 -23.03 11.65 -17.50
N GLY A 85 -23.02 10.39 -17.88
CA GLY A 85 -22.99 9.87 -19.23
C GLY A 85 -23.08 8.33 -19.19
N GLU A 86 -23.53 7.65 -20.25
CA GLU A 86 -23.45 6.19 -20.35
C GLU A 86 -21.96 5.78 -20.26
N GLU A 87 -21.60 4.99 -19.24
CA GLU A 87 -20.24 4.51 -19.04
C GLU A 87 -19.83 3.61 -20.22
N PRO A 88 -18.67 3.84 -20.86
CA PRO A 88 -18.24 3.09 -22.06
C PRO A 88 -18.21 1.57 -21.86
N GLY A 89 -18.08 1.10 -20.63
CA GLY A 89 -17.95 -0.31 -20.27
C GLY A 89 -19.22 -0.99 -19.78
N ALA A 90 -20.38 -0.34 -19.80
CA ALA A 90 -21.63 -0.91 -19.28
C ALA A 90 -22.01 -2.26 -19.94
N ASP A 91 -21.78 -2.40 -21.23
CA ASP A 91 -22.01 -3.66 -21.96
C ASP A 91 -21.02 -4.75 -21.55
N THR A 92 -19.76 -4.38 -21.29
CA THR A 92 -18.72 -5.28 -20.81
C THR A 92 -19.08 -5.84 -19.44
N LEU A 93 -19.54 -4.99 -18.51
CA LEU A 93 -19.98 -5.42 -17.17
C LEU A 93 -21.17 -6.39 -17.25
N ARG A 94 -22.20 -6.06 -18.06
CA ARG A 94 -23.35 -6.96 -18.29
C ARG A 94 -22.96 -8.30 -18.90
N ARG A 95 -21.99 -8.30 -19.83
CA ARG A 95 -21.45 -9.52 -20.42
C ARG A 95 -20.70 -10.34 -19.37
N LEU A 96 -19.81 -9.70 -18.61
CA LEU A 96 -19.02 -10.38 -17.58
C LEU A 96 -19.92 -11.02 -16.52
N GLU A 97 -20.96 -10.30 -16.05
CA GLU A 97 -21.96 -10.84 -15.11
C GLU A 97 -22.64 -12.10 -15.66
N ARG A 98 -23.07 -12.07 -16.94
CA ARG A 98 -23.78 -13.20 -17.56
C ARG A 98 -22.88 -14.39 -17.85
N ASP A 99 -21.66 -14.13 -18.33
CA ASP A 99 -20.76 -15.14 -18.89
C ASP A 99 -19.72 -15.64 -17.88
N SER A 100 -19.66 -15.04 -16.67
CA SER A 100 -18.80 -15.49 -15.57
C SER A 100 -19.27 -16.83 -15.00
N VAL A 101 -18.33 -17.59 -14.46
CA VAL A 101 -18.58 -18.90 -13.88
C VAL A 101 -18.12 -18.90 -12.41
N TYR A 102 -18.91 -19.52 -11.53
CA TYR A 102 -18.49 -19.82 -10.17
C TYR A 102 -18.40 -21.34 -9.98
N LEU A 103 -17.31 -21.77 -9.33
CA LEU A 103 -17.05 -23.16 -9.02
C LEU A 103 -16.89 -23.31 -7.49
N GLN A 104 -17.70 -24.18 -6.90
CA GLN A 104 -17.42 -24.64 -5.54
C GLN A 104 -16.13 -25.45 -5.55
N ALA A 105 -15.11 -24.99 -4.84
CA ALA A 105 -13.78 -25.57 -4.84
C ALA A 105 -13.06 -25.34 -3.50
N ASP A 106 -12.46 -26.38 -2.96
CA ASP A 106 -11.43 -26.26 -1.93
C ASP A 106 -10.08 -26.04 -2.61
N VAL A 107 -9.61 -24.80 -2.59
CA VAL A 107 -8.38 -24.39 -3.27
C VAL A 107 -7.11 -25.04 -2.73
N ALA A 108 -7.18 -25.74 -1.58
CA ALA A 108 -6.09 -26.57 -1.07
C ALA A 108 -6.05 -27.99 -1.71
N ARG A 109 -7.02 -28.32 -2.59
CA ARG A 109 -7.10 -29.62 -3.27
C ARG A 109 -6.73 -29.49 -4.73
N ALA A 110 -5.72 -30.20 -5.16
CA ALA A 110 -5.21 -30.18 -6.54
C ALA A 110 -6.29 -30.46 -7.60
N GLU A 111 -7.22 -31.40 -7.33
CA GLU A 111 -8.31 -31.75 -8.24
C GLU A 111 -9.30 -30.60 -8.45
N ASP A 112 -9.64 -29.88 -7.38
CA ASP A 112 -10.55 -28.73 -7.46
C ASP A 112 -9.91 -27.56 -8.22
N LEU A 113 -8.62 -27.32 -7.99
CA LEU A 113 -7.86 -26.32 -8.76
C LEU A 113 -7.72 -26.69 -10.23
N ARG A 114 -7.54 -27.97 -10.54
CA ARG A 114 -7.52 -28.46 -11.94
C ARG A 114 -8.83 -28.12 -12.64
N ARG A 115 -9.98 -28.43 -12.02
CA ARG A 115 -11.30 -28.08 -12.57
C ARG A 115 -11.46 -26.55 -12.77
N ALA A 116 -10.96 -25.75 -11.83
CA ALA A 116 -11.00 -24.30 -11.94
C ALA A 116 -10.14 -23.78 -13.12
N LEU A 117 -8.93 -24.33 -13.30
CA LEU A 117 -8.07 -23.99 -14.44
C LEU A 117 -8.64 -24.46 -15.79
N GLU A 118 -9.27 -25.62 -15.84
CA GLU A 118 -9.94 -26.16 -17.05
C GLU A 118 -11.11 -25.26 -17.52
N ALA A 119 -11.75 -24.53 -16.61
CA ALA A 119 -12.79 -23.56 -16.94
C ALA A 119 -12.24 -22.25 -17.52
N CYS A 120 -10.92 -22.05 -17.47
CA CYS A 120 -10.25 -20.85 -17.94
C CYS A 120 -9.79 -20.96 -19.40
N THR A 121 -9.69 -19.81 -20.06
CA THR A 121 -9.03 -19.68 -21.37
C THR A 121 -7.68 -18.97 -21.15
N PRO A 122 -6.54 -19.61 -21.47
CA PRO A 122 -5.24 -18.97 -21.31
C PRO A 122 -5.04 -17.78 -22.26
N PRO A 123 -4.17 -16.80 -21.90
CA PRO A 123 -3.42 -16.69 -20.64
C PRO A 123 -4.31 -16.36 -19.44
N VAL A 124 -3.97 -16.90 -18.27
CA VAL A 124 -4.77 -16.81 -17.03
C VAL A 124 -4.05 -15.96 -16.00
N ALA A 125 -4.75 -15.02 -15.36
CA ALA A 125 -4.33 -14.43 -14.10
C ALA A 125 -5.03 -15.16 -12.95
N VAL A 126 -4.27 -15.83 -12.07
CA VAL A 126 -4.78 -16.51 -10.87
C VAL A 126 -4.64 -15.58 -9.70
N TYR A 127 -5.76 -15.09 -9.19
CA TYR A 127 -5.82 -14.13 -8.08
C TYR A 127 -6.12 -14.85 -6.76
N PHE A 128 -5.22 -14.74 -5.78
CA PHE A 128 -5.35 -15.34 -4.47
C PHE A 128 -6.03 -14.36 -3.49
N ALA A 129 -7.37 -14.29 -3.52
CA ALA A 129 -8.16 -13.56 -2.53
C ALA A 129 -8.34 -14.39 -1.24
N LEU A 130 -7.24 -14.87 -0.67
CA LEU A 130 -7.16 -15.92 0.35
C LEU A 130 -6.31 -15.48 1.55
N PRO A 131 -6.57 -16.04 2.75
CA PRO A 131 -5.63 -15.91 3.86
C PRO A 131 -4.25 -16.50 3.52
N PRO A 132 -3.13 -16.00 4.07
CA PRO A 132 -1.77 -16.42 3.71
C PRO A 132 -1.52 -17.92 3.80
N ALA A 133 -1.99 -18.57 4.88
CA ALA A 133 -1.84 -20.02 5.06
C ALA A 133 -2.62 -20.86 4.04
N VAL A 134 -3.70 -20.31 3.48
CA VAL A 134 -4.48 -20.97 2.41
C VAL A 134 -3.81 -20.70 1.06
N THR A 135 -3.26 -19.52 0.85
CA THR A 135 -2.48 -19.16 -0.34
C THR A 135 -1.29 -20.12 -0.52
N GLU A 136 -0.51 -20.36 0.54
CA GLU A 136 0.62 -21.31 0.49
C GLU A 136 0.15 -22.72 0.08
N LYS A 137 -0.96 -23.22 0.66
CA LYS A 137 -1.53 -24.53 0.29
C LYS A 137 -2.00 -24.55 -1.17
N ALA A 138 -2.65 -23.50 -1.63
CA ALA A 138 -3.10 -23.39 -3.01
C ALA A 138 -1.91 -23.36 -3.98
N CYS A 139 -0.82 -22.67 -3.65
CA CYS A 139 0.40 -22.69 -4.46
C CYS A 139 1.02 -24.11 -4.52
N LEU A 140 1.06 -24.84 -3.41
CA LEU A 140 1.54 -26.23 -3.42
C LEU A 140 0.64 -27.15 -4.25
N ALA A 141 -0.67 -26.99 -4.18
CA ALA A 141 -1.60 -27.75 -4.99
C ALA A 141 -1.48 -27.39 -6.51
N LEU A 142 -1.20 -26.11 -6.84
CA LEU A 142 -0.89 -25.72 -8.22
C LEU A 142 0.44 -26.32 -8.69
N GLU A 143 1.45 -26.44 -7.82
CA GLU A 143 2.72 -27.09 -8.16
C GLU A 143 2.52 -28.56 -8.55
N GLU A 144 1.62 -29.27 -7.87
CA GLU A 144 1.28 -30.67 -8.17
C GLU A 144 0.64 -30.85 -9.56
N ILE A 145 -0.22 -29.92 -9.99
CA ILE A 145 -0.97 -30.06 -11.25
C ILE A 145 -0.34 -29.29 -12.40
N GLY A 146 0.58 -28.37 -12.13
CA GLY A 146 1.10 -27.42 -13.09
C GLY A 146 0.13 -26.28 -13.43
N VAL A 147 0.63 -25.21 -14.02
CA VAL A 147 -0.16 -24.08 -14.49
C VAL A 147 0.00 -23.91 -16.01
N PRO A 148 -1.03 -23.43 -16.73
CA PRO A 148 -0.92 -23.17 -18.18
C PRO A 148 0.19 -22.17 -18.50
N ASP A 149 0.77 -22.28 -19.68
CA ASP A 149 1.72 -21.27 -20.16
C ASP A 149 1.08 -19.88 -20.19
N GLY A 150 1.90 -18.87 -19.88
CA GLY A 150 1.40 -17.49 -19.81
C GLY A 150 0.66 -17.14 -18.52
N THR A 151 0.51 -18.08 -17.55
CA THR A 151 -0.14 -17.80 -16.28
C THR A 151 0.57 -16.70 -15.50
N ARG A 152 -0.21 -15.79 -14.89
CA ARG A 152 0.20 -14.80 -13.90
C ARG A 152 -0.35 -15.19 -12.55
N LEU A 153 0.46 -15.04 -11.49
CA LEU A 153 0.02 -15.23 -10.12
C LEU A 153 -0.15 -13.88 -9.44
N VAL A 154 -1.32 -13.63 -8.89
CA VAL A 154 -1.66 -12.35 -8.25
C VAL A 154 -1.94 -12.59 -6.78
N MET A 155 -1.05 -12.11 -5.92
CA MET A 155 -1.03 -12.43 -4.50
C MET A 155 -1.34 -11.19 -3.67
N GLU A 156 -2.15 -11.36 -2.64
CA GLU A 156 -2.46 -10.33 -1.65
C GLU A 156 -1.49 -10.36 -0.46
N LYS A 157 -1.33 -9.21 0.15
CA LYS A 157 -0.59 -9.10 1.42
C LYS A 157 -1.36 -9.80 2.57
N PRO A 158 -0.66 -10.26 3.62
CA PRO A 158 0.78 -10.22 3.80
C PRO A 158 1.50 -11.34 3.03
N PHE A 159 2.70 -11.02 2.51
CA PHE A 159 3.54 -11.98 1.81
C PHE A 159 4.39 -12.76 2.83
N GLY A 160 3.78 -13.77 3.45
CA GLY A 160 4.28 -14.43 4.64
C GLY A 160 3.83 -13.75 5.93
N THR A 161 4.19 -14.35 7.06
CA THR A 161 3.93 -13.84 8.43
C THR A 161 5.23 -13.47 9.17
N ASP A 162 6.36 -13.85 8.57
CA ASP A 162 7.74 -13.59 8.99
C ASP A 162 8.69 -13.81 7.80
N ALA A 163 9.97 -13.48 7.97
CA ALA A 163 10.99 -13.63 6.92
C ALA A 163 11.12 -15.07 6.42
N ALA A 164 10.97 -16.08 7.27
CA ALA A 164 11.11 -17.48 6.89
C ALA A 164 9.92 -17.95 6.03
N SER A 165 8.70 -17.58 6.40
CA SER A 165 7.49 -17.92 5.63
C SER A 165 7.42 -17.15 4.30
N ALA A 166 7.88 -15.88 4.27
CA ALA A 166 8.01 -15.11 3.04
C ALA A 166 8.94 -15.81 2.04
N ARG A 167 10.12 -16.24 2.52
CA ARG A 167 11.08 -17.00 1.70
C ARG A 167 10.50 -18.30 1.18
N ARG A 168 9.87 -19.12 2.05
CA ARG A 168 9.22 -20.37 1.61
C ARG A 168 8.15 -20.13 0.55
N LEU A 169 7.32 -19.09 0.73
CA LEU A 169 6.30 -18.74 -0.26
C LEU A 169 6.95 -18.35 -1.60
N ASN A 170 8.01 -17.54 -1.58
CA ASN A 170 8.74 -17.16 -2.78
C ASN A 170 9.36 -18.36 -3.49
N GLU A 171 9.94 -19.34 -2.75
CA GLU A 171 10.48 -20.57 -3.30
C GLU A 171 9.40 -21.42 -4.00
N VAL A 172 8.20 -21.53 -3.43
CA VAL A 172 7.07 -22.25 -4.06
C VAL A 172 6.63 -21.51 -5.34
N VAL A 173 6.43 -20.21 -5.24
CA VAL A 173 5.97 -19.38 -6.38
C VAL A 173 6.97 -19.41 -7.54
N ALA A 174 8.28 -19.37 -7.25
CA ALA A 174 9.33 -19.42 -8.27
C ALA A 174 9.39 -20.76 -9.04
N ARG A 175 8.83 -21.84 -8.48
CA ARG A 175 8.70 -23.12 -9.19
C ARG A 175 7.47 -23.15 -10.11
N LEU A 176 6.48 -22.29 -9.87
CA LEU A 176 5.25 -22.20 -10.67
C LEU A 176 5.44 -21.30 -11.89
N VAL A 177 5.94 -20.10 -11.69
CA VAL A 177 6.13 -19.09 -12.74
C VAL A 177 7.37 -18.24 -12.48
N PRO A 178 8.00 -17.65 -13.51
CA PRO A 178 9.09 -16.69 -13.31
C PRO A 178 8.60 -15.40 -12.64
N GLU A 179 9.50 -14.69 -11.95
CA GLU A 179 9.18 -13.54 -11.10
C GLU A 179 8.45 -12.39 -11.84
N GLU A 180 8.74 -12.19 -13.12
CA GLU A 180 8.04 -11.20 -13.97
C GLU A 180 6.57 -11.52 -14.23
N ARG A 181 6.12 -12.72 -13.86
CA ARG A 181 4.73 -13.16 -13.92
C ARG A 181 4.07 -13.24 -12.54
N VAL A 182 4.72 -12.71 -11.51
CA VAL A 182 4.20 -12.66 -10.14
C VAL A 182 3.85 -11.22 -9.78
N HIS A 183 2.58 -10.99 -9.48
CA HIS A 183 2.06 -9.70 -9.04
C HIS A 183 1.72 -9.78 -7.54
N ARG A 184 2.62 -9.32 -6.68
CA ARG A 184 2.33 -9.14 -5.25
C ARG A 184 1.74 -7.76 -5.06
N VAL A 185 0.44 -7.72 -4.76
CA VAL A 185 -0.36 -6.49 -4.74
C VAL A 185 -0.02 -5.63 -3.52
N ASP A 186 0.51 -4.45 -3.79
CA ASP A 186 0.54 -3.34 -2.86
C ASP A 186 -0.18 -2.14 -3.49
N HIS A 187 -1.40 -1.89 -3.05
CA HIS A 187 -2.23 -0.82 -3.60
C HIS A 187 -1.66 0.59 -3.33
N PHE A 188 -0.71 0.76 -2.39
CA PHE A 188 -0.02 2.04 -2.21
C PHE A 188 0.88 2.39 -3.39
N LEU A 189 1.47 1.41 -4.05
CA LEU A 189 2.24 1.63 -5.28
C LEU A 189 1.36 2.08 -6.46
N GLY A 190 0.05 1.80 -6.43
CA GLY A 190 -0.92 2.29 -7.40
C GLY A 190 -1.47 3.69 -7.10
N LYS A 191 -1.06 4.33 -5.99
CA LYS A 191 -1.49 5.70 -5.69
C LYS A 191 -0.71 6.71 -6.52
N SER A 192 -1.42 7.56 -7.25
CA SER A 192 -0.84 8.65 -8.06
C SER A 192 0.10 9.54 -7.25
N THR A 193 -0.26 9.86 -6.01
CA THR A 193 0.55 10.67 -5.10
C THR A 193 1.88 10.03 -4.71
N VAL A 194 1.91 8.71 -4.54
CA VAL A 194 3.15 7.99 -4.27
C VAL A 194 4.04 8.01 -5.52
N LEU A 195 3.46 7.84 -6.70
CA LEU A 195 4.19 7.88 -7.97
C LEU A 195 4.61 9.32 -8.35
N ASN A 196 3.90 10.34 -7.90
CA ASN A 196 4.24 11.74 -8.15
C ASN A 196 5.62 12.13 -7.59
N VAL A 197 6.16 11.40 -6.60
CA VAL A 197 7.53 11.63 -6.13
C VAL A 197 8.56 11.40 -7.24
N LEU A 198 8.30 10.49 -8.17
CA LEU A 198 9.18 10.22 -9.31
C LEU A 198 9.21 11.40 -10.26
N GLY A 199 8.02 11.92 -10.63
CA GLY A 199 7.90 13.13 -11.46
C GLY A 199 8.51 14.35 -10.79
N LEU A 200 8.23 14.57 -9.50
CA LEU A 200 8.79 15.67 -8.73
C LEU A 200 10.32 15.66 -8.75
N ARG A 201 10.93 14.51 -8.46
CA ARG A 201 12.38 14.37 -8.38
C ARG A 201 13.04 14.41 -9.75
N PHE A 202 12.58 13.57 -10.67
CA PHE A 202 13.33 13.25 -11.88
C PHE A 202 12.96 14.11 -13.10
N ALA A 203 11.83 14.83 -13.06
CA ALA A 203 11.48 15.79 -14.09
C ALA A 203 11.87 17.25 -13.73
N ASN A 204 12.37 17.51 -12.52
CA ASN A 204 12.68 18.85 -12.04
C ASN A 204 14.13 18.95 -11.56
N ARG A 205 14.94 19.74 -12.27
CA ARG A 205 16.35 19.93 -11.96
C ARG A 205 16.62 20.57 -10.59
N ILE A 206 15.65 21.22 -9.98
CA ILE A 206 15.83 21.91 -8.69
C ILE A 206 15.82 20.96 -7.49
N PHE A 207 15.20 19.77 -7.59
CA PHE A 207 15.08 18.85 -6.46
C PHE A 207 16.19 17.81 -6.39
N GLU A 208 16.52 17.15 -7.47
CA GLU A 208 17.47 16.02 -7.45
C GLU A 208 18.87 16.39 -6.90
N PRO A 209 19.47 17.57 -7.22
CA PRO A 209 20.76 17.98 -6.65
C PRO A 209 20.78 18.14 -5.13
N VAL A 210 19.62 18.46 -4.52
CA VAL A 210 19.46 18.66 -3.07
C VAL A 210 18.83 17.45 -2.37
N TRP A 211 18.57 16.37 -3.10
CA TRP A 211 17.90 15.17 -2.58
C TRP A 211 18.91 14.17 -1.99
N ASN A 212 19.59 14.58 -0.92
CA ASN A 212 20.67 13.80 -0.28
C ASN A 212 20.96 14.30 1.15
N ALA A 213 21.80 13.59 1.88
CA ALA A 213 22.18 13.86 3.26
C ALA A 213 22.82 15.24 3.50
N SER A 214 23.42 15.87 2.47
CA SER A 214 24.01 17.21 2.62
C SER A 214 22.95 18.29 2.74
N HIS A 215 21.72 18.04 2.29
CA HIS A 215 20.66 19.03 2.21
C HIS A 215 19.39 18.62 2.98
N ILE A 216 19.14 17.33 3.17
CA ILE A 216 17.97 16.83 3.88
C ILE A 216 18.36 16.44 5.29
N ALA A 217 17.65 16.98 6.28
CA ALA A 217 17.85 16.68 7.69
C ALA A 217 17.08 15.45 8.13
N ARG A 218 15.86 15.25 7.64
CA ARG A 218 15.00 14.08 7.93
C ARG A 218 13.88 13.93 6.92
N VAL A 219 13.31 12.73 6.88
CA VAL A 219 12.10 12.40 6.12
C VAL A 219 11.10 11.74 7.07
N ASP A 220 9.89 12.30 7.15
CA ASP A 220 8.79 11.76 7.93
C ASP A 220 7.71 11.23 6.97
N ILE A 221 7.35 9.95 7.06
CA ILE A 221 6.28 9.33 6.29
C ILE A 221 5.20 8.89 7.26
N VAL A 222 4.05 9.55 7.21
CA VAL A 222 2.95 9.36 8.16
C VAL A 222 1.71 8.89 7.41
N TYR A 223 1.08 7.86 7.90
CA TYR A 223 -0.22 7.39 7.42
C TYR A 223 -1.12 7.06 8.62
N ASP A 224 -1.73 8.08 9.17
CA ASP A 224 -2.68 7.97 10.26
C ASP A 224 -4.12 7.81 9.72
N GLU A 225 -4.97 7.12 10.47
CA GLU A 225 -6.37 6.89 10.15
C GLU A 225 -7.28 7.32 11.31
N SER A 226 -8.38 7.99 10.98
CA SER A 226 -9.43 8.31 11.97
C SER A 226 -10.35 7.12 12.28
N LEU A 227 -10.21 6.02 11.54
CA LEU A 227 -10.98 4.80 11.75
C LEU A 227 -10.38 3.95 12.87
N GLY A 228 -11.22 3.21 13.58
CA GLY A 228 -10.84 2.12 14.47
C GLY A 228 -10.67 0.80 13.72
N LEU A 229 -11.13 -0.32 14.34
CA LEU A 229 -11.06 -1.66 13.71
C LEU A 229 -12.11 -1.91 12.64
N GLU A 230 -13.24 -1.22 12.70
CA GLU A 230 -14.35 -1.34 11.73
C GLU A 230 -14.77 -2.80 11.48
N GLY A 231 -14.85 -3.60 12.54
CA GLY A 231 -15.23 -5.02 12.47
C GLY A 231 -14.12 -5.96 11.99
N ARG A 232 -12.88 -5.48 11.77
CA ARG A 232 -11.73 -6.26 11.28
C ARG A 232 -10.82 -6.77 12.42
N ALA A 233 -11.32 -6.83 13.65
CA ALA A 233 -10.55 -7.22 14.84
C ALA A 233 -9.77 -8.52 14.62
N ARG A 234 -10.41 -9.57 14.07
CA ARG A 234 -9.81 -10.88 13.86
C ARG A 234 -8.50 -10.84 13.04
N TYR A 235 -8.46 -10.00 12.02
CA TYR A 235 -7.27 -9.81 11.20
C TYR A 235 -6.26 -8.89 11.91
N TYR A 236 -6.73 -7.71 12.33
CA TYR A 236 -5.86 -6.66 12.82
C TYR A 236 -5.16 -7.05 14.14
N ASP A 237 -5.85 -7.79 15.01
CA ASP A 237 -5.32 -8.23 16.30
C ASP A 237 -4.14 -9.22 16.17
N THR A 238 -3.94 -9.79 15.00
CA THR A 238 -2.78 -10.63 14.68
C THR A 238 -1.69 -9.88 13.91
N SER A 239 -2.01 -8.76 13.27
CA SER A 239 -1.09 -7.99 12.43
C SER A 239 -0.47 -6.82 13.19
N GLY A 240 -1.28 -5.95 13.78
CA GLY A 240 -0.86 -4.67 14.33
C GLY A 240 -0.43 -3.65 13.25
N ALA A 241 -0.19 -2.42 13.67
CA ALA A 241 0.14 -1.31 12.77
C ALA A 241 1.50 -1.50 12.07
N LEU A 242 2.48 -2.10 12.74
CA LEU A 242 3.81 -2.29 12.16
C LEU A 242 3.76 -3.20 10.93
N ARG A 243 3.10 -4.37 11.04
CA ARG A 243 3.01 -5.32 9.93
C ARG A 243 2.00 -4.87 8.87
N ASP A 244 0.86 -4.32 9.31
CA ASP A 244 -0.21 -3.93 8.38
C ASP A 244 0.20 -2.75 7.48
N MET A 245 0.95 -1.78 8.01
CA MET A 245 1.22 -0.53 7.33
C MET A 245 2.71 -0.29 7.08
N ILE A 246 3.58 -0.40 8.08
CA ILE A 246 4.99 -0.02 7.93
C ILE A 246 5.72 -1.04 7.08
N GLU A 247 5.61 -2.34 7.41
CA GLU A 247 6.30 -3.41 6.70
C GLU A 247 5.88 -3.49 5.24
N SER A 248 4.58 -3.39 4.97
CA SER A 248 4.03 -3.62 3.64
C SER A 248 4.02 -2.38 2.75
N HIS A 249 3.64 -1.21 3.26
CA HIS A 249 3.36 -0.02 2.46
C HIS A 249 4.42 1.08 2.64
N LEU A 250 4.68 1.48 3.90
CA LEU A 250 5.49 2.68 4.13
C LEU A 250 6.98 2.47 3.82
N LEU A 251 7.48 1.24 3.92
CA LEU A 251 8.83 0.90 3.46
C LEU A 251 8.96 1.03 1.93
N HIS A 252 7.91 0.74 1.16
CA HIS A 252 7.91 0.96 -0.29
C HIS A 252 7.87 2.46 -0.63
N VAL A 253 7.10 3.26 0.11
CA VAL A 253 7.12 4.72 -0.03
C VAL A 253 8.51 5.26 0.30
N LEU A 254 9.14 4.80 1.39
CA LEU A 254 10.53 5.14 1.71
C LEU A 254 11.45 4.80 0.54
N ALA A 255 11.34 3.59 -0.03
CA ALA A 255 12.21 3.16 -1.12
C ALA A 255 12.05 4.04 -2.37
N LEU A 256 10.83 4.40 -2.77
CA LEU A 256 10.58 5.32 -3.87
C LEU A 256 11.14 6.72 -3.62
N MET A 257 11.07 7.19 -2.36
CA MET A 257 11.65 8.48 -1.98
C MET A 257 13.18 8.46 -1.96
N ALA A 258 13.78 7.33 -1.60
CA ALA A 258 15.23 7.23 -1.38
C ALA A 258 16.01 6.68 -2.58
N MET A 259 15.36 6.11 -3.59
CA MET A 259 16.04 5.44 -4.70
C MET A 259 16.81 6.40 -5.61
N GLU A 260 17.81 5.88 -6.31
CA GLU A 260 18.47 6.58 -7.41
C GLU A 260 17.53 6.67 -8.63
N ALA A 261 17.77 7.67 -9.49
CA ALA A 261 17.01 7.79 -10.74
C ALA A 261 17.15 6.50 -11.58
N PRO A 262 16.02 5.85 -11.95
CA PRO A 262 16.08 4.70 -12.83
C PRO A 262 16.42 5.13 -14.27
N ALA A 263 17.00 4.24 -15.06
CA ALA A 263 17.30 4.51 -16.47
C ALA A 263 16.01 4.65 -17.29
N THR A 264 15.00 3.86 -16.98
CA THR A 264 13.65 3.92 -17.56
C THR A 264 12.60 3.71 -16.48
N LEU A 265 11.34 4.04 -16.77
CA LEU A 265 10.21 3.67 -15.92
C LEU A 265 9.71 2.23 -16.22
N GLY A 266 10.51 1.41 -16.90
CA GLY A 266 10.24 -0.01 -17.04
C GLY A 266 10.35 -0.75 -15.71
N GLU A 267 9.57 -1.82 -15.57
CA GLU A 267 9.40 -2.57 -14.33
C GLU A 267 10.73 -3.01 -13.69
N ARG A 268 11.66 -3.48 -14.53
CA ARG A 268 12.97 -3.96 -14.07
C ARG A 268 13.79 -2.85 -13.44
N ASP A 269 13.92 -1.70 -14.14
CA ASP A 269 14.76 -0.60 -13.67
C ASP A 269 14.23 -0.02 -12.35
N VAL A 270 12.92 0.19 -12.23
CA VAL A 270 12.31 0.75 -11.02
C VAL A 270 12.39 -0.23 -9.85
N ARG A 271 12.02 -1.50 -10.07
CA ARG A 271 12.03 -2.53 -9.02
C ARG A 271 13.45 -2.85 -8.54
N ASP A 272 14.47 -2.76 -9.41
CA ASP A 272 15.88 -2.89 -9.01
C ASP A 272 16.29 -1.74 -8.08
N ARG A 273 15.89 -0.49 -8.37
CA ARG A 273 16.18 0.66 -7.51
C ARG A 273 15.50 0.57 -6.15
N ILE A 274 14.26 0.10 -6.10
CA ILE A 274 13.54 -0.17 -4.85
C ILE A 274 14.30 -1.22 -4.01
N ALA A 275 14.68 -2.33 -4.62
CA ALA A 275 15.41 -3.40 -3.94
C ALA A 275 16.79 -2.95 -3.43
N GLU A 276 17.50 -2.11 -4.19
CA GLU A 276 18.76 -1.52 -3.78
C GLU A 276 18.64 -0.72 -2.49
N VAL A 277 17.62 0.14 -2.39
CA VAL A 277 17.34 0.93 -1.18
C VAL A 277 17.02 0.03 0.01
N LEU A 278 16.10 -0.93 -0.16
CA LEU A 278 15.66 -1.78 0.95
C LEU A 278 16.77 -2.68 1.47
N ARG A 279 17.65 -3.19 0.61
CA ARG A 279 18.87 -3.91 1.04
C ARG A 279 19.77 -3.05 1.90
N ALA A 280 19.88 -1.75 1.63
CA ALA A 280 20.66 -0.81 2.43
C ALA A 280 19.88 -0.27 3.65
N THR A 281 18.61 -0.59 3.80
CA THR A 281 17.77 -0.07 4.89
C THR A 281 17.89 -0.97 6.13
N ARG A 282 17.99 -0.33 7.29
CA ARG A 282 17.87 -0.96 8.61
C ARG A 282 17.00 -0.14 9.55
N ALA A 283 16.40 -0.78 10.52
CA ALA A 283 15.82 -0.07 11.66
C ALA A 283 16.92 0.51 12.57
N GLY A 284 16.63 1.61 13.23
CA GLY A 284 17.45 2.09 14.34
C GLY A 284 17.35 1.15 15.55
N GLU A 285 18.07 1.47 16.64
CA GLU A 285 17.95 0.73 17.92
C GLU A 285 16.48 0.78 18.39
N PRO A 286 15.75 -0.36 18.51
CA PRO A 286 14.32 -0.36 18.73
C PRO A 286 13.90 0.45 19.97
N GLU A 287 14.66 0.37 21.06
CA GLU A 287 14.38 1.05 22.33
C GLU A 287 14.43 2.58 22.24
N ARG A 288 15.17 3.12 21.27
CA ARG A 288 15.35 4.56 21.02
C ARG A 288 14.61 5.06 19.80
N HIS A 289 14.42 4.19 18.80
CA HIS A 289 13.98 4.55 17.47
C HIS A 289 12.67 3.86 17.09
N SER A 290 11.99 3.22 18.06
CA SER A 290 10.64 2.73 17.82
C SER A 290 9.72 3.04 18.99
N ARG A 291 8.44 3.16 18.65
CA ARG A 291 7.36 3.42 19.57
C ARG A 291 6.14 2.63 19.17
N ARG A 292 5.44 2.05 20.14
CA ARG A 292 4.17 1.37 19.91
C ARG A 292 3.13 1.81 20.93
N ALA A 293 1.89 1.99 20.45
CA ALA A 293 0.80 2.38 21.32
C ALA A 293 -0.52 1.77 20.83
N ARG A 294 -1.54 1.78 21.68
CA ARG A 294 -2.91 1.41 21.31
C ARG A 294 -3.90 2.48 21.75
N TYR A 295 -4.96 2.66 20.99
CA TYR A 295 -5.99 3.61 21.39
C TYR A 295 -6.82 3.08 22.56
N GLY A 296 -7.04 3.94 23.54
CA GLY A 296 -8.06 3.83 24.56
C GLY A 296 -9.39 4.38 24.08
N ALA A 297 -10.42 4.33 24.94
CA ALA A 297 -11.71 4.93 24.61
C ALA A 297 -11.57 6.44 24.32
N GLY A 298 -12.40 6.94 23.39
CA GLY A 298 -12.38 8.34 23.01
C GLY A 298 -13.40 8.70 21.96
N ARG A 299 -13.25 9.90 21.35
CA ARG A 299 -14.22 10.43 20.40
C ARG A 299 -13.54 11.06 19.19
N ILE A 300 -14.05 10.73 18.00
CA ILE A 300 -13.61 11.33 16.74
C ILE A 300 -14.83 11.97 16.07
N GLY A 301 -14.84 13.29 15.97
CA GLY A 301 -16.04 14.01 15.52
C GLY A 301 -17.26 13.71 16.39
N SER A 302 -18.31 13.17 15.81
CA SER A 302 -19.53 12.74 16.51
C SER A 302 -19.49 11.28 16.98
N ARG A 303 -18.47 10.51 16.58
CA ARG A 303 -18.40 9.07 16.80
C ARG A 303 -17.60 8.76 18.07
N GLU A 304 -18.16 7.94 18.95
CA GLU A 304 -17.48 7.36 20.09
C GLU A 304 -16.80 6.04 19.68
N LEU A 305 -15.55 5.85 20.08
CA LEU A 305 -14.81 4.61 19.94
C LEU A 305 -14.58 3.99 21.30
N PRO A 306 -14.83 2.67 21.47
CA PRO A 306 -14.38 1.96 22.67
C PRO A 306 -12.85 1.90 22.72
N ALA A 307 -12.28 1.49 23.85
CA ALA A 307 -10.87 1.15 23.86
C ALA A 307 -10.61 -0.07 22.96
N TYR A 308 -9.46 -0.10 22.31
CA TYR A 308 -9.06 -1.22 21.45
C TYR A 308 -9.19 -2.58 22.16
N ALA A 309 -8.77 -2.63 23.41
CA ALA A 309 -8.81 -3.84 24.23
C ALA A 309 -10.24 -4.34 24.51
N ASP A 310 -11.24 -3.46 24.41
CA ASP A 310 -12.65 -3.76 24.66
C ASP A 310 -13.43 -4.06 23.36
N GLU A 311 -12.77 -3.97 22.21
CA GLU A 311 -13.42 -4.26 20.93
C GLU A 311 -13.69 -5.76 20.75
N ALA A 312 -14.85 -6.10 20.19
CA ALA A 312 -15.24 -7.49 19.98
C ALA A 312 -14.26 -8.22 19.07
N GLY A 313 -13.70 -9.33 19.53
CA GLY A 313 -12.75 -10.17 18.79
C GLY A 313 -11.27 -9.81 18.99
N VAL A 314 -10.98 -8.87 19.85
CA VAL A 314 -9.62 -8.54 20.30
C VAL A 314 -9.22 -9.44 21.49
N SER A 315 -7.97 -9.86 21.53
CA SER A 315 -7.33 -10.56 22.64
C SER A 315 -6.30 -9.62 23.30
N PRO A 316 -6.67 -8.90 24.38
CA PRO A 316 -5.84 -7.84 24.97
C PRO A 316 -4.44 -8.29 25.40
N GLU A 317 -4.31 -9.58 25.73
CA GLU A 317 -3.06 -10.22 26.16
C GLU A 317 -2.00 -10.31 25.04
N ARG A 318 -2.39 -10.17 23.79
CA ARG A 318 -1.45 -10.12 22.67
C ARG A 318 -0.63 -8.84 22.66
N GLY A 319 -1.12 -7.78 23.32
CA GLY A 319 -0.44 -6.50 23.33
C GLY A 319 -0.27 -5.89 21.95
N THR A 320 -1.25 -6.14 21.05
CA THR A 320 -1.23 -5.61 19.69
C THR A 320 -1.35 -4.09 19.70
N GLU A 321 -0.47 -3.45 18.95
CA GLU A 321 -0.44 -2.00 18.79
C GLU A 321 -1.38 -1.53 17.68
N THR A 322 -2.00 -0.37 17.88
CA THR A 322 -2.79 0.34 16.85
C THR A 322 -2.06 1.58 16.32
N LEU A 323 -0.91 1.88 16.90
CA LEU A 323 0.03 2.89 16.41
C LEU A 323 1.43 2.32 16.51
N ALA A 324 2.15 2.41 15.40
CA ALA A 324 3.56 2.11 15.27
C ALA A 324 4.31 3.32 14.71
N GLU A 325 5.44 3.65 15.31
CA GLU A 325 6.38 4.62 14.80
C GLU A 325 7.79 4.03 14.88
N VAL A 326 8.52 4.05 13.76
CA VAL A 326 9.87 3.50 13.69
C VAL A 326 10.74 4.40 12.83
N THR A 327 11.97 4.66 13.29
CA THR A 327 12.98 5.36 12.53
C THR A 327 13.91 4.37 11.86
N PHE A 328 14.04 4.50 10.55
CA PHE A 328 14.92 3.73 9.68
C PHE A 328 16.07 4.58 9.18
N PHE A 329 17.15 3.91 8.77
CA PHE A 329 18.32 4.52 8.14
C PHE A 329 18.66 3.74 6.87
N VAL A 330 19.00 4.50 5.81
CA VAL A 330 19.46 3.92 4.55
C VAL A 330 20.99 4.09 4.50
N ASP A 331 21.70 3.00 4.71
CA ASP A 331 23.17 2.98 4.83
C ASP A 331 23.80 2.96 3.43
N ASN A 332 23.68 4.07 2.71
CA ASN A 332 24.32 4.31 1.43
C ASN A 332 24.90 5.73 1.38
N TRP A 333 25.64 6.03 0.31
CA TRP A 333 26.32 7.31 0.14
C TRP A 333 25.35 8.52 0.14
N ARG A 334 24.17 8.37 -0.46
CA ARG A 334 23.20 9.44 -0.59
C ARG A 334 22.53 9.80 0.75
N TRP A 335 22.27 8.81 1.61
CA TRP A 335 21.38 8.94 2.77
C TRP A 335 22.06 8.74 4.12
N SER A 336 23.38 8.54 4.13
CA SER A 336 24.10 8.29 5.39
C SER A 336 23.76 9.31 6.47
N GLY A 337 23.21 8.83 7.59
CA GLY A 337 22.86 9.64 8.75
C GLY A 337 21.49 10.33 8.70
N VAL A 338 20.77 10.29 7.58
CA VAL A 338 19.41 10.86 7.50
C VAL A 338 18.40 9.89 8.12
N PRO A 339 17.62 10.29 9.14
CA PRO A 339 16.55 9.49 9.69
C PRO A 339 15.30 9.53 8.78
N PHE A 340 14.74 8.35 8.52
CA PHE A 340 13.43 8.16 7.91
C PHE A 340 12.47 7.67 8.97
N ARG A 341 11.58 8.54 9.45
CA ARG A 341 10.58 8.20 10.45
C ARG A 341 9.29 7.80 9.78
N LEU A 342 8.89 6.55 9.95
CA LEU A 342 7.66 5.99 9.44
C LEU A 342 6.66 5.81 10.58
N ARG A 343 5.44 6.32 10.40
CA ARG A 343 4.37 6.23 11.38
C ARG A 343 3.06 5.84 10.75
N SER A 344 2.32 4.96 11.43
CA SER A 344 0.91 4.69 11.15
C SER A 344 0.14 4.48 12.45
N GLY A 345 -1.05 5.08 12.56
CA GLY A 345 -1.90 4.97 13.74
C GLY A 345 -3.39 4.96 13.39
N LYS A 346 -4.20 4.23 14.15
CA LYS A 346 -5.67 4.22 14.06
C LYS A 346 -6.29 5.04 15.19
N GLY A 347 -7.53 5.45 14.99
CA GLY A 347 -8.25 6.23 16.01
C GLY A 347 -7.65 7.63 16.24
N ILE A 348 -6.96 8.21 15.24
CA ILE A 348 -6.32 9.52 15.31
C ILE A 348 -7.30 10.62 14.90
N GLY A 349 -7.45 11.66 15.73
CA GLY A 349 -8.42 12.73 15.49
C GLY A 349 -8.11 13.61 14.27
N ALA A 350 -6.85 14.01 14.13
CA ALA A 350 -6.32 14.75 12.98
C ALA A 350 -5.41 13.83 12.16
N ALA A 351 -6.01 12.89 11.44
CA ALA A 351 -5.30 11.90 10.67
C ALA A 351 -4.48 12.57 9.54
N ARG A 352 -3.19 12.25 9.47
CA ARG A 352 -2.26 12.74 8.46
C ARG A 352 -1.89 11.60 7.53
N LYS A 353 -1.88 11.89 6.24
CA LYS A 353 -1.45 10.97 5.19
C LYS A 353 -0.49 11.72 4.29
N GLU A 354 0.78 11.73 4.66
CA GLU A 354 1.76 12.62 4.05
C GLU A 354 3.19 12.09 4.16
N ALA A 355 4.05 12.55 3.26
CA ALA A 355 5.49 12.48 3.42
C ALA A 355 6.05 13.92 3.52
N VAL A 356 6.85 14.18 4.55
CA VAL A 356 7.45 15.49 4.81
C VAL A 356 8.96 15.37 4.76
N ILE A 357 9.55 16.09 3.81
CA ILE A 357 10.99 16.22 3.67
C ILE A 357 11.40 17.54 4.35
N THR A 358 12.17 17.44 5.42
CA THR A 358 12.73 18.59 6.14
C THR A 358 14.17 18.80 5.69
N PHE A 359 14.45 19.96 5.12
CA PHE A 359 15.80 20.31 4.68
C PHE A 359 16.70 20.71 5.86
N GLN A 360 18.00 20.76 5.64
CA GLN A 360 18.96 21.28 6.61
C GLN A 360 18.71 22.76 6.90
N HIS A 361 19.04 23.21 8.10
CA HIS A 361 19.08 24.64 8.39
C HIS A 361 20.11 25.34 7.50
N VAL A 362 19.86 26.62 7.21
CA VAL A 362 20.89 27.44 6.57
C VAL A 362 22.13 27.48 7.46
N PRO A 363 23.34 27.32 6.91
CA PRO A 363 24.57 27.25 7.71
C PRO A 363 24.91 28.60 8.36
N HIS A 364 24.42 29.70 7.79
CA HIS A 364 24.60 31.06 8.28
C HIS A 364 23.45 31.95 7.80
N LEU A 365 22.84 32.66 8.73
CA LEU A 365 21.87 33.69 8.42
C LEU A 365 22.61 35.02 8.39
N PRO A 366 22.54 35.83 7.32
CA PRO A 366 23.18 37.17 7.28
C PRO A 366 22.71 38.07 8.42
N ASP A 367 23.65 38.80 9.01
CA ASP A 367 23.35 39.81 10.02
C ASP A 367 22.38 40.83 9.50
N GLY A 368 21.34 41.18 10.26
CA GLY A 368 20.29 42.09 9.86
C GLY A 368 18.99 41.43 9.39
N LEU A 369 18.98 40.16 9.05
CA LEU A 369 17.75 39.40 8.97
C LEU A 369 17.28 39.04 10.37
N THR A 370 16.02 39.32 10.67
CA THR A 370 15.41 39.12 11.99
C THR A 370 14.25 38.13 11.91
N GLY A 371 13.72 37.73 13.06
CA GLY A 371 12.65 36.73 13.13
C GLY A 371 13.14 35.27 13.11
N PRO A 372 12.23 34.32 13.22
CA PRO A 372 12.57 32.91 13.27
C PRO A 372 12.98 32.38 11.89
N SER A 373 14.15 31.73 11.84
CA SER A 373 14.57 30.98 10.64
C SER A 373 14.22 29.51 10.82
N HIS A 374 13.44 28.96 9.91
CA HIS A 374 13.00 27.57 9.92
C HIS A 374 13.60 26.80 8.73
N PRO A 375 13.89 25.52 8.90
CA PRO A 375 14.24 24.67 7.76
C PRO A 375 13.10 24.67 6.74
N ALA A 376 13.43 24.75 5.45
CA ALA A 376 12.44 24.54 4.41
C ALA A 376 11.84 23.14 4.53
N ARG A 377 10.56 23.00 4.20
CA ARG A 377 9.85 21.72 4.18
C ARG A 377 9.13 21.52 2.87
N LEU A 378 9.24 20.31 2.33
CA LEU A 378 8.44 19.87 1.22
C LEU A 378 7.49 18.78 1.73
N ARG A 379 6.19 19.03 1.62
CA ARG A 379 5.14 18.12 2.04
C ARG A 379 4.44 17.53 0.83
N LEU A 380 4.32 16.22 0.78
CA LEU A 380 3.61 15.45 -0.23
C LEU A 380 2.39 14.79 0.45
N GLY A 381 1.19 15.32 0.19
CA GLY A 381 -0.06 14.75 0.69
C GLY A 381 -0.42 13.47 -0.05
N MET A 382 -0.73 12.40 0.68
CA MET A 382 -1.21 11.11 0.16
C MET A 382 -2.72 10.91 0.37
N GLY A 383 -3.40 11.94 0.83
CA GLY A 383 -4.85 12.04 1.04
C GLY A 383 -5.18 13.20 1.99
N PRO A 384 -5.65 14.35 1.50
CA PRO A 384 -5.82 14.75 0.09
C PRO A 384 -4.50 14.91 -0.67
N GLU A 385 -4.58 14.82 -2.01
CA GLU A 385 -3.42 14.91 -2.89
C GLU A 385 -2.97 16.37 -3.04
N ALA A 386 -1.84 16.70 -2.43
CA ALA A 386 -1.30 18.06 -2.41
C ALA A 386 0.23 18.07 -2.39
N LEU A 387 0.81 19.17 -2.82
CA LEU A 387 2.22 19.50 -2.66
C LEU A 387 2.31 20.86 -1.99
N ASP A 388 3.01 20.95 -0.87
CA ASP A 388 3.29 22.20 -0.20
C ASP A 388 4.81 22.38 -0.05
N LEU A 389 5.34 23.52 -0.48
CA LEU A 389 6.71 23.94 -0.22
C LEU A 389 6.67 25.10 0.77
N GLU A 390 7.11 24.86 1.99
CA GLU A 390 7.22 25.84 3.05
C GLU A 390 8.63 26.44 3.06
N ILE A 391 8.73 27.74 2.91
CA ILE A 391 9.99 28.50 2.89
C ILE A 391 9.86 29.80 3.69
N ASP A 392 10.99 30.35 4.13
CA ASP A 392 11.05 31.67 4.75
C ASP A 392 11.38 32.72 3.67
N ILE A 393 10.63 33.83 3.68
CA ILE A 393 10.84 34.99 2.83
C ILE A 393 10.83 36.26 3.70
N ASN A 394 11.19 37.39 3.13
CA ASN A 394 11.05 38.67 3.82
C ASN A 394 9.57 39.03 4.00
N GLY A 395 9.19 39.37 5.21
CA GLY A 395 7.83 39.72 5.58
C GLY A 395 7.30 40.99 4.92
N SER A 396 5.99 41.18 5.02
CA SER A 396 5.31 42.35 4.45
C SER A 396 5.44 43.61 5.31
N GLY A 397 5.86 43.48 6.57
CA GLY A 397 6.04 44.58 7.52
C GLY A 397 7.46 45.18 7.42
N ASP A 398 8.34 44.72 8.32
CA ASP A 398 9.76 45.05 8.22
C ASP A 398 10.38 44.22 7.09
N PRO A 399 11.02 44.81 6.06
CA PRO A 399 11.61 44.08 4.95
C PRO A 399 12.77 43.15 5.35
N TRP A 400 13.24 43.25 6.58
CA TRP A 400 14.31 42.40 7.12
C TRP A 400 13.82 41.33 8.12
N GLU A 401 12.52 41.32 8.44
CA GLU A 401 11.90 40.28 9.23
C GLU A 401 11.46 39.11 8.36
N LEU A 402 11.82 37.88 8.78
CA LEU A 402 11.47 36.66 8.04
C LEU A 402 10.05 36.19 8.39
N ASP A 403 9.28 35.91 7.36
CA ASP A 403 7.95 35.28 7.43
C ASP A 403 7.93 33.91 6.76
N ARG A 404 7.18 32.97 7.35
CA ARG A 404 6.94 31.65 6.77
C ARG A 404 5.82 31.70 5.76
N VAL A 405 6.08 31.23 4.53
CA VAL A 405 5.06 31.07 3.49
C VAL A 405 5.01 29.66 2.96
N ALA A 406 3.84 29.25 2.48
CA ALA A 406 3.64 27.98 1.79
C ALA A 406 3.24 28.21 0.33
N LEU A 407 3.93 27.54 -0.57
CA LEU A 407 3.55 27.43 -1.97
C LEU A 407 2.82 26.12 -2.13
N SER A 408 1.51 26.17 -2.41
CA SER A 408 0.65 25.00 -2.43
C SER A 408 0.12 24.70 -3.82
N ALA A 409 0.07 23.43 -4.17
CA ALA A 409 -0.60 22.92 -5.37
C ALA A 409 -1.42 21.69 -5.00
N THR A 410 -2.63 21.58 -5.56
CA THR A 410 -3.47 20.39 -5.45
C THR A 410 -3.46 19.65 -6.78
N PHE A 411 -3.52 18.33 -6.73
CA PHE A 411 -3.54 17.50 -7.91
C PHE A 411 -4.93 16.92 -8.11
N GLY A 412 -5.30 16.66 -9.37
CA GLY A 412 -6.46 15.85 -9.68
C GLY A 412 -6.19 14.38 -9.34
N GLN A 413 -7.24 13.66 -8.99
CA GLN A 413 -7.15 12.22 -8.78
C GLN A 413 -6.86 11.50 -10.10
N GLY A 414 -6.18 10.33 -10.02
CA GLY A 414 -5.98 9.46 -11.16
C GLY A 414 -7.30 8.94 -11.74
N GLU A 415 -7.29 8.51 -12.99
CA GLU A 415 -8.49 7.98 -13.67
C GLU A 415 -9.03 6.70 -13.00
N LEU A 416 -8.14 5.88 -12.45
CA LEU A 416 -8.49 4.67 -11.72
C LEU A 416 -8.11 4.79 -10.24
N PRO A 417 -8.90 4.16 -9.34
CA PRO A 417 -8.48 3.99 -7.96
C PRO A 417 -7.23 3.08 -7.90
N ALA A 418 -6.46 3.20 -6.84
CA ALA A 418 -5.20 2.47 -6.67
C ALA A 418 -5.31 0.96 -6.94
N TYR A 419 -6.41 0.33 -6.55
CA TYR A 419 -6.69 -1.08 -6.85
C TYR A 419 -6.96 -1.33 -8.35
N GLY A 420 -7.61 -0.39 -9.02
CA GLY A 420 -7.84 -0.43 -10.46
C GLY A 420 -6.53 -0.32 -11.25
N GLU A 421 -5.61 0.55 -10.84
CA GLU A 421 -4.28 0.68 -11.45
C GLU A 421 -3.45 -0.60 -11.31
N VAL A 422 -3.45 -1.22 -10.12
CA VAL A 422 -2.77 -2.50 -9.92
C VAL A 422 -3.38 -3.61 -10.80
N LEU A 423 -4.71 -3.69 -10.88
CA LEU A 423 -5.38 -4.65 -11.75
C LEU A 423 -5.10 -4.40 -13.22
N ALA A 424 -5.03 -3.13 -13.65
CA ALA A 424 -4.63 -2.79 -15.02
C ALA A 424 -3.24 -3.35 -15.32
N GLY A 425 -2.26 -3.13 -14.44
CA GLY A 425 -0.92 -3.71 -14.58
C GLY A 425 -0.93 -5.24 -14.66
N VAL A 426 -1.75 -5.92 -13.84
CA VAL A 426 -1.91 -7.38 -13.91
C VAL A 426 -2.41 -7.83 -15.27
N LEU A 427 -3.48 -7.20 -15.80
CA LEU A 427 -4.10 -7.58 -17.06
C LEU A 427 -3.23 -7.21 -18.27
N GLU A 428 -2.48 -6.12 -18.18
CA GLU A 428 -1.50 -5.67 -19.16
C GLU A 428 -0.15 -6.40 -19.04
N SER A 429 -0.02 -7.30 -18.03
CA SER A 429 1.22 -8.04 -17.71
C SER A 429 2.41 -7.15 -17.38
N ASP A 430 2.15 -6.03 -16.74
CA ASP A 430 3.17 -5.10 -16.23
C ASP A 430 3.28 -5.19 -14.71
N PRO A 431 4.34 -5.81 -14.16
CA PRO A 431 4.53 -5.92 -12.71
C PRO A 431 5.18 -4.67 -12.08
N LEU A 432 5.24 -3.52 -12.74
CA LEU A 432 5.85 -2.28 -12.24
C LEU A 432 5.33 -1.91 -10.85
N LEU A 433 4.01 -1.98 -10.65
CA LEU A 433 3.35 -1.64 -9.39
C LEU A 433 3.21 -2.84 -8.43
N SER A 434 4.00 -3.89 -8.65
CA SER A 434 3.97 -5.11 -7.86
C SER A 434 5.25 -5.28 -7.03
N VAL A 435 5.10 -5.78 -5.81
CA VAL A 435 6.23 -6.05 -4.92
C VAL A 435 7.02 -7.27 -5.42
N ARG A 436 8.32 -7.12 -5.59
CA ARG A 436 9.20 -8.23 -5.97
C ARG A 436 9.47 -9.14 -4.77
N GLY A 437 9.70 -10.44 -5.02
CA GLY A 437 9.86 -11.43 -3.96
C GLY A 437 11.02 -11.10 -2.99
N ASP A 438 12.17 -10.69 -3.51
CA ASP A 438 13.31 -10.27 -2.68
C ASP A 438 13.02 -9.00 -1.86
N VAL A 439 12.24 -8.08 -2.40
CA VAL A 439 11.77 -6.87 -1.70
C VAL A 439 10.87 -7.23 -0.52
N ALA A 440 9.95 -8.18 -0.69
CA ALA A 440 9.11 -8.67 0.42
C ALA A 440 9.95 -9.30 1.55
N GLU A 441 10.99 -10.09 1.21
CA GLU A 441 11.92 -10.64 2.19
C GLU A 441 12.72 -9.56 2.92
N GLU A 442 13.16 -8.53 2.19
CA GLU A 442 13.89 -7.40 2.78
C GLU A 442 13.02 -6.59 3.73
N CYS A 443 11.74 -6.35 3.42
CA CYS A 443 10.81 -5.70 4.33
C CYS A 443 10.72 -6.45 5.66
N TRP A 444 10.57 -7.77 5.63
CA TRP A 444 10.61 -8.60 6.84
C TRP A 444 11.94 -8.52 7.57
N ARG A 445 13.09 -8.59 6.87
CA ARG A 445 14.42 -8.43 7.46
C ARG A 445 14.54 -7.12 8.24
N ILE A 446 14.04 -6.03 7.66
CA ILE A 446 14.13 -4.68 8.23
C ILE A 446 13.31 -4.55 9.51
N VAL A 447 12.08 -5.10 9.55
CA VAL A 447 11.18 -4.93 10.70
C VAL A 447 11.35 -5.98 11.80
N THR A 448 11.93 -7.14 11.51
CA THR A 448 12.09 -8.25 12.47
C THR A 448 12.76 -7.82 13.78
N PRO A 449 13.88 -7.04 13.78
CA PRO A 449 14.50 -6.60 15.03
C PRO A 449 13.58 -5.76 15.92
N VAL A 450 12.68 -4.96 15.32
CA VAL A 450 11.70 -4.16 16.04
C VAL A 450 10.61 -5.05 16.63
N LEU A 451 10.08 -5.99 15.85
CA LEU A 451 9.08 -6.96 16.32
C LEU A 451 9.60 -7.82 17.47
N ASP A 452 10.87 -8.25 17.40
CA ASP A 452 11.51 -9.02 18.46
C ASP A 452 11.66 -8.19 19.74
N ALA A 453 12.10 -6.93 19.63
CA ALA A 453 12.21 -6.02 20.74
C ALA A 453 10.84 -5.77 21.42
N TRP A 454 9.79 -5.65 20.62
CA TRP A 454 8.44 -5.43 21.14
C TRP A 454 7.88 -6.69 21.82
N ARG A 455 8.11 -7.86 21.23
CA ARG A 455 7.73 -9.15 21.82
C ARG A 455 8.43 -9.41 23.15
N ASP A 456 9.72 -9.05 23.23
CA ASP A 456 10.55 -9.21 24.43
C ASP A 456 10.23 -8.15 25.52
N GLY A 457 9.29 -7.23 25.27
CA GLY A 457 8.90 -6.17 26.19
C GLY A 457 9.93 -5.06 26.40
N ARG A 458 10.95 -4.97 25.53
CA ARG A 458 12.00 -3.94 25.57
C ARG A 458 11.50 -2.54 25.20
N VAL A 459 10.38 -2.46 24.47
CA VAL A 459 9.67 -1.23 24.15
C VAL A 459 8.27 -1.31 24.76
N PRO A 460 7.88 -0.37 25.65
CA PRO A 460 6.59 -0.41 26.29
C PRO A 460 5.45 -0.22 25.30
N LEU A 461 4.30 -0.84 25.58
CA LEU A 461 3.06 -0.54 24.87
C LEU A 461 2.39 0.65 25.59
N GLU A 462 2.36 1.80 24.91
CA GLU A 462 1.71 3.01 25.41
C GLU A 462 0.21 3.01 25.10
N GLU A 463 -0.52 3.94 25.69
CA GLU A 463 -1.94 4.18 25.37
C GLU A 463 -2.16 5.66 25.01
N TYR A 464 -3.11 5.90 24.11
CA TYR A 464 -3.57 7.24 23.75
C TYR A 464 -5.09 7.27 23.60
N PRO A 465 -5.77 8.35 23.98
CA PRO A 465 -7.21 8.47 23.76
C PRO A 465 -7.54 8.47 22.26
N ALA A 466 -8.54 7.70 21.84
CA ALA A 466 -9.06 7.81 20.48
C ALA A 466 -9.52 9.27 20.23
N GLY A 467 -9.17 9.80 19.05
CA GLY A 467 -9.41 11.21 18.71
C GLY A 467 -8.31 12.17 19.09
N SER A 468 -7.27 11.72 19.82
CA SER A 468 -6.05 12.51 20.02
C SER A 468 -5.11 12.43 18.80
N SER A 469 -3.96 13.13 18.88
CA SER A 469 -2.89 13.01 17.87
C SER A 469 -2.00 11.77 18.05
N GLY A 470 -2.37 10.87 18.95
CA GLY A 470 -1.54 9.75 19.38
C GLY A 470 -0.83 10.05 20.71
N PRO A 471 0.09 9.17 21.17
CA PRO A 471 0.93 9.47 22.31
C PRO A 471 1.78 10.70 21.98
N GLY A 472 1.90 11.67 22.91
CA GLY A 472 2.59 12.96 22.69
C GLY A 472 3.97 12.78 22.05
N ASP A 473 4.34 13.67 21.14
CA ASP A 473 5.65 13.59 20.48
C ASP A 473 6.75 13.84 21.54
N PRO A 474 7.74 12.98 21.70
CA PRO A 474 8.86 13.24 22.61
C PRO A 474 9.63 14.52 22.25
N GLN A 475 9.47 15.08 21.05
CA GLN A 475 10.10 16.33 20.61
C GLN A 475 9.27 17.58 20.92
N ASP A 476 7.99 17.45 21.32
CA ASP A 476 7.17 18.58 21.76
C ASP A 476 7.50 19.04 23.21
N VAL A 477 8.47 18.40 23.86
CA VAL A 477 8.91 18.68 25.24
C VAL A 477 10.26 19.42 25.27
N ARG A 478 10.66 20.10 24.18
CA ARG A 478 11.82 21.01 24.20
C ARG A 478 11.55 22.29 23.44
#